data_c031ba8c163641d1b0af08138d3c858a
#
_entry.id   c031ba8c163641d1b0af08138d3c858a
#
_cell.length_a   1.000
_cell.length_b   1.000
_cell.length_c   1.000
_cell.angle_alpha   90.00
_cell.angle_beta   90.00
_cell.angle_gamma   90.00
#
_symmetry.space_group_name_H-M   'P 1'
#
loop_
_entity.id
_entity.type
_entity.pdbx_description
1 polymer ?
#
loop_
_entity_poly.entity_id
_entity_poly.type
_entity_poly.pdbx_seq_one_letter_code
_entity_poly.pdbx_strand_id
1 'polypeptide(L)'
;PLSETGYDVLTSEEIREKLGDLTFITATDGNHGRGVAWTAHTLGQKSVVHMPKGSAEERLNNIRAAGARADIIDGNYDDAVRLSRQEAEKNGWIVIQDTSWEGYEKIPAWIMQGYCTMALESCEQLPQKPTHIFLQAGVGSMAAAVAAFFASVYGENRPKVILVEPNNADCFYRTARADDGTLHTVTGDMQTIMAGLACGE
;
A
#
# COMPACT_ATOMS: atom_id res chain seq x y z
N PRO A 1 -1.40 25.76 -1.97
CA PRO A 1 -0.81 24.43 -1.78
C PRO A 1 -1.86 23.48 -1.20
N LEU A 2 -1.84 22.20 -1.56
CA LEU A 2 -2.77 21.18 -1.01
C LEU A 2 -2.72 21.08 0.51
N SER A 3 -1.60 21.42 1.12
CA SER A 3 -1.43 21.48 2.58
C SER A 3 -2.29 22.53 3.29
N GLU A 4 -2.83 23.48 2.54
CA GLU A 4 -3.73 24.53 3.04
C GLU A 4 -5.16 24.31 2.59
N THR A 5 -5.42 23.26 1.83
CA THR A 5 -6.75 22.96 1.26
C THR A 5 -7.46 21.98 2.19
N GLY A 6 -8.55 22.43 2.78
CA GLY A 6 -9.40 21.61 3.64
C GLY A 6 -10.07 20.46 2.90
N TYR A 7 -10.43 19.41 3.63
CA TYR A 7 -11.14 18.24 3.10
C TYR A 7 -12.40 18.62 2.29
N ASP A 8 -13.18 19.58 2.79
CA ASP A 8 -14.42 20.06 2.16
C ASP A 8 -14.15 20.65 0.75
N VAL A 9 -13.00 21.30 0.56
CA VAL A 9 -12.62 21.83 -0.75
C VAL A 9 -12.24 20.69 -1.69
N LEU A 10 -11.49 19.68 -1.22
CA LEU A 10 -11.08 18.54 -2.03
C LEU A 10 -12.26 17.70 -2.51
N THR A 11 -13.35 17.65 -1.76
CA THR A 11 -14.58 16.90 -2.06
C THR A 11 -15.66 17.75 -2.73
N SER A 12 -15.40 19.03 -3.02
CA SER A 12 -16.33 19.94 -3.65
C SER A 12 -16.63 19.58 -5.11
N GLU A 13 -17.77 20.05 -5.59
CA GLU A 13 -18.20 19.86 -6.99
C GLU A 13 -17.22 20.54 -7.97
N GLU A 14 -16.69 21.70 -7.61
CA GLU A 14 -15.67 22.41 -8.40
C GLU A 14 -14.41 21.56 -8.64
N ILE A 15 -13.94 20.84 -7.62
CA ILE A 15 -12.80 19.95 -7.76
C ILE A 15 -13.16 18.73 -8.59
N ARG A 16 -14.35 18.17 -8.44
CA ARG A 16 -14.83 17.05 -9.29
C ARG A 16 -14.85 17.44 -10.76
N GLU A 17 -15.38 18.61 -11.10
CA GLU A 17 -15.39 19.11 -12.47
C GLU A 17 -13.99 19.30 -13.03
N LYS A 18 -13.05 19.84 -12.22
CA LYS A 18 -11.65 20.01 -12.61
C LYS A 18 -10.91 18.68 -12.80
N LEU A 19 -11.21 17.66 -12.02
CA LEU A 19 -10.61 16.33 -12.15
C LEU A 19 -11.14 15.58 -13.37
N GLY A 20 -12.38 15.84 -13.77
CA GLY A 20 -13.07 15.10 -14.82
C GLY A 20 -13.36 13.66 -14.41
N ASP A 21 -13.51 12.77 -15.39
CA ASP A 21 -13.78 11.34 -15.19
C ASP A 21 -12.48 10.54 -15.10
N LEU A 22 -12.01 10.27 -13.88
CA LEU A 22 -10.84 9.43 -13.64
C LEU A 22 -11.27 8.02 -13.20
N THR A 23 -10.44 7.05 -13.54
CA THR A 23 -10.55 5.70 -13.01
C THR A 23 -9.20 5.30 -12.42
N PHE A 24 -9.21 4.92 -11.16
CA PHE A 24 -8.05 4.41 -10.44
C PHE A 24 -8.10 2.89 -10.39
N ILE A 25 -6.94 2.23 -10.54
CA ILE A 25 -6.86 0.77 -10.47
C ILE A 25 -5.73 0.35 -9.54
N THR A 26 -5.95 -0.73 -8.80
CA THR A 26 -4.95 -1.31 -7.91
C THR A 26 -5.12 -2.81 -7.74
N ALA A 27 -4.06 -3.47 -7.26
CA ALA A 27 -4.09 -4.82 -6.73
C ALA A 27 -3.93 -4.78 -5.20
N THR A 28 -4.62 -5.66 -4.49
CA THR A 28 -4.58 -5.69 -3.02
C THR A 28 -5.04 -7.02 -2.46
N ASP A 29 -4.60 -7.34 -1.24
CA ASP A 29 -5.24 -8.37 -0.40
C ASP A 29 -6.26 -7.76 0.62
N GLY A 30 -6.45 -6.42 0.64
CA GLY A 30 -7.47 -5.83 1.51
C GLY A 30 -7.37 -4.33 1.76
N ASN A 31 -6.57 -3.89 2.73
CA ASN A 31 -6.61 -2.53 3.27
C ASN A 31 -6.26 -1.44 2.26
N HIS A 32 -5.20 -1.65 1.46
CA HIS A 32 -4.79 -0.68 0.45
C HIS A 32 -5.92 -0.46 -0.58
N GLY A 33 -6.49 -1.53 -1.14
CA GLY A 33 -7.59 -1.42 -2.09
C GLY A 33 -8.85 -0.78 -1.51
N ARG A 34 -9.15 -1.04 -0.24
CA ARG A 34 -10.25 -0.37 0.46
C ARG A 34 -10.00 1.14 0.58
N GLY A 35 -8.76 1.55 0.87
CA GLY A 35 -8.36 2.96 0.92
C GLY A 35 -8.51 3.64 -0.45
N VAL A 36 -8.04 3.00 -1.52
CA VAL A 36 -8.19 3.48 -2.90
C VAL A 36 -9.68 3.61 -3.28
N ALA A 37 -10.48 2.57 -2.96
CA ALA A 37 -11.91 2.57 -3.26
C ALA A 37 -12.65 3.71 -2.56
N TRP A 38 -12.42 3.86 -1.25
CA TRP A 38 -13.04 4.90 -0.45
C TRP A 38 -12.64 6.31 -0.92
N THR A 39 -11.35 6.52 -1.18
CA THR A 39 -10.85 7.83 -1.63
C THR A 39 -11.41 8.18 -3.01
N ALA A 40 -11.39 7.25 -3.96
CA ALA A 40 -11.97 7.46 -5.28
C ALA A 40 -13.46 7.81 -5.19
N HIS A 41 -14.24 7.03 -4.43
CA HIS A 41 -15.66 7.30 -4.21
C HIS A 41 -15.91 8.69 -3.59
N THR A 42 -15.14 9.06 -2.57
CA THR A 42 -15.23 10.36 -1.90
C THR A 42 -14.96 11.53 -2.86
N LEU A 43 -14.00 11.35 -3.78
CA LEU A 43 -13.68 12.33 -4.82
C LEU A 43 -14.61 12.25 -6.05
N GLY A 44 -15.67 11.43 -6.01
CA GLY A 44 -16.59 11.22 -7.12
C GLY A 44 -15.98 10.52 -8.33
N GLN A 45 -14.91 9.76 -8.13
CA GLN A 45 -14.17 9.06 -9.15
C GLN A 45 -14.45 7.55 -9.14
N LYS A 46 -14.02 6.85 -10.18
CA LYS A 46 -14.19 5.40 -10.31
C LYS A 46 -12.94 4.66 -9.79
N SER A 47 -13.14 3.45 -9.29
CA SER A 47 -12.04 2.56 -8.92
C SER A 47 -12.27 1.10 -9.30
N VAL A 48 -11.18 0.43 -9.64
CA VAL A 48 -11.13 -1.00 -9.97
C VAL A 48 -10.09 -1.65 -9.06
N VAL A 49 -10.43 -2.79 -8.46
CA VAL A 49 -9.56 -3.47 -7.51
C VAL A 49 -9.51 -4.95 -7.83
N HIS A 50 -8.30 -5.45 -8.13
CA HIS A 50 -8.05 -6.87 -8.30
C HIS A 50 -7.45 -7.45 -7.04
N MET A 51 -8.01 -8.58 -6.59
CA MET A 51 -7.53 -9.33 -5.43
C MET A 51 -6.98 -10.68 -5.87
N PRO A 52 -5.91 -11.19 -5.22
CA PRO A 52 -5.37 -12.48 -5.55
C PRO A 52 -6.31 -13.62 -5.14
N LYS A 53 -6.13 -14.78 -5.78
CA LYS A 53 -6.80 -16.03 -5.41
C LYS A 53 -6.57 -16.35 -3.93
N GLY A 54 -7.65 -16.76 -3.26
CA GLY A 54 -7.62 -17.07 -1.83
C GLY A 54 -7.91 -15.89 -0.92
N SER A 55 -8.09 -14.69 -1.47
CA SER A 55 -8.59 -13.54 -0.69
C SER A 55 -9.97 -13.83 -0.10
N ALA A 56 -10.22 -13.35 1.12
CA ALA A 56 -11.49 -13.56 1.81
C ALA A 56 -12.62 -12.75 1.15
N GLU A 57 -13.75 -13.40 0.91
CA GLU A 57 -14.97 -12.77 0.37
C GLU A 57 -15.43 -11.56 1.20
N GLU A 58 -15.23 -11.58 2.50
CA GLU A 58 -15.53 -10.44 3.36
C GLU A 58 -14.73 -9.21 2.97
N ARG A 59 -13.44 -9.36 2.68
CA ARG A 59 -12.57 -8.25 2.24
C ARG A 59 -13.00 -7.72 0.89
N LEU A 60 -13.32 -8.61 -0.06
CA LEU A 60 -13.87 -8.24 -1.36
C LEU A 60 -15.14 -7.40 -1.22
N ASN A 61 -16.08 -7.86 -0.38
CA ASN A 61 -17.33 -7.16 -0.14
C ASN A 61 -17.13 -5.80 0.55
N ASN A 62 -16.16 -5.68 1.46
CA ASN A 62 -15.81 -4.41 2.08
C ASN A 62 -15.24 -3.39 1.06
N ILE A 63 -14.47 -3.85 0.08
CA ILE A 63 -13.95 -3.00 -1.01
C ILE A 63 -15.08 -2.56 -1.93
N ARG A 64 -16.00 -3.47 -2.29
CA ARG A 64 -17.19 -3.14 -3.09
C ARG A 64 -18.09 -2.16 -2.37
N ALA A 65 -18.32 -2.34 -1.06
CA ALA A 65 -19.09 -1.41 -0.24
C ALA A 65 -18.45 -0.02 -0.15
N ALA A 66 -17.13 0.08 -0.29
CA ALA A 66 -16.41 1.34 -0.39
C ALA A 66 -16.52 2.02 -1.78
N GLY A 67 -17.22 1.41 -2.74
CA GLY A 67 -17.56 2.02 -4.03
C GLY A 67 -16.76 1.52 -5.23
N ALA A 68 -15.87 0.53 -5.08
CA ALA A 68 -15.09 0.00 -6.18
C ALA A 68 -15.79 -1.13 -6.94
N ARG A 69 -15.48 -1.26 -8.23
CA ARG A 69 -15.59 -2.53 -8.93
C ARG A 69 -14.44 -3.42 -8.47
N ALA A 70 -14.73 -4.55 -7.84
CA ALA A 70 -13.69 -5.44 -7.33
C ALA A 70 -14.00 -6.91 -7.62
N ASP A 71 -12.97 -7.70 -7.87
CA ASP A 71 -13.01 -9.12 -8.14
C ASP A 71 -11.79 -9.85 -7.58
N ILE A 72 -11.90 -11.17 -7.42
CA ILE A 72 -10.78 -12.06 -7.11
C ILE A 72 -10.35 -12.72 -8.41
N ILE A 73 -9.10 -12.56 -8.79
CA ILE A 73 -8.53 -13.15 -10.00
C ILE A 73 -8.07 -14.59 -9.73
N ASP A 74 -7.88 -15.37 -10.78
CA ASP A 74 -7.28 -16.72 -10.69
C ASP A 74 -5.74 -16.62 -10.83
N GLY A 75 -5.09 -15.96 -9.87
CA GLY A 75 -3.66 -15.71 -9.83
C GLY A 75 -3.21 -15.23 -8.46
N ASN A 76 -1.91 -15.14 -8.24
CA ASN A 76 -1.32 -14.62 -7.01
C ASN A 76 -1.34 -13.07 -6.99
N TYR A 77 -0.74 -12.47 -5.95
CA TYR A 77 -0.67 -11.02 -5.80
C TYR A 77 0.07 -10.34 -6.96
N ASP A 78 1.20 -10.91 -7.38
CA ASP A 78 2.01 -10.34 -8.46
C ASP A 78 1.28 -10.43 -9.80
N ASP A 79 0.47 -11.48 -10.02
CA ASP A 79 -0.43 -11.58 -11.17
C ASP A 79 -1.50 -10.47 -11.15
N ALA A 80 -2.05 -10.16 -9.98
CA ALA A 80 -3.03 -9.08 -9.81
C ALA A 80 -2.39 -7.70 -10.12
N VAL A 81 -1.17 -7.47 -9.67
CA VAL A 81 -0.41 -6.23 -9.99
C VAL A 81 -0.17 -6.12 -11.50
N ARG A 82 0.29 -7.21 -12.14
CA ARG A 82 0.52 -7.24 -13.59
C ARG A 82 -0.76 -6.97 -14.39
N LEU A 83 -1.87 -7.61 -13.99
CA LEU A 83 -3.17 -7.40 -14.61
C LEU A 83 -3.63 -5.94 -14.48
N SER A 84 -3.49 -5.37 -13.27
CA SER A 84 -3.86 -3.97 -13.02
C SER A 84 -3.08 -3.00 -13.91
N ARG A 85 -1.78 -3.24 -14.12
CA ARG A 85 -0.95 -2.44 -15.02
C ARG A 85 -1.41 -2.56 -16.47
N GLN A 86 -1.68 -3.78 -16.95
CA GLN A 86 -2.14 -4.02 -18.33
C GLN A 86 -3.50 -3.37 -18.59
N GLU A 87 -4.45 -3.47 -17.66
CA GLU A 87 -5.74 -2.81 -17.78
C GLU A 87 -5.64 -1.28 -17.73
N ALA A 88 -4.77 -0.76 -16.88
CA ALA A 88 -4.51 0.67 -16.81
C ALA A 88 -3.97 1.22 -18.13
N GLU A 89 -2.98 0.57 -18.71
CA GLU A 89 -2.39 0.97 -19.98
C GLU A 89 -3.40 0.91 -21.12
N LYS A 90 -4.19 -0.17 -21.20
CA LYS A 90 -5.21 -0.36 -22.23
C LYS A 90 -6.34 0.67 -22.17
N ASN A 91 -6.74 1.09 -20.96
CA ASN A 91 -7.93 1.92 -20.76
C ASN A 91 -7.60 3.38 -20.41
N GLY A 92 -6.32 3.74 -20.26
CA GLY A 92 -5.89 5.07 -19.81
C GLY A 92 -6.22 5.33 -18.32
N TRP A 93 -6.24 4.29 -17.50
CA TRP A 93 -6.51 4.41 -16.07
C TRP A 93 -5.23 4.68 -15.27
N ILE A 94 -5.40 5.18 -14.04
CA ILE A 94 -4.29 5.54 -13.17
C ILE A 94 -4.05 4.41 -12.18
N VAL A 95 -2.85 3.82 -12.22
CA VAL A 95 -2.44 2.82 -11.23
C VAL A 95 -2.14 3.52 -9.91
N ILE A 96 -2.73 3.01 -8.82
CA ILE A 96 -2.45 3.42 -7.44
C ILE A 96 -1.96 2.19 -6.68
N GLN A 97 -0.68 1.89 -6.82
CA GLN A 97 -0.04 0.71 -6.19
C GLN A 97 1.00 1.16 -5.17
N ASP A 98 1.11 0.44 -4.06
CA ASP A 98 2.05 0.70 -2.98
C ASP A 98 3.41 0.01 -3.16
N THR A 99 3.57 -0.81 -4.21
CA THR A 99 4.84 -1.37 -4.67
C THR A 99 5.45 -0.45 -5.74
N SER A 100 6.75 -0.17 -5.66
CA SER A 100 7.47 0.62 -6.65
C SER A 100 8.21 -0.27 -7.65
N TRP A 101 8.41 0.26 -8.87
CA TRP A 101 9.27 -0.30 -9.91
C TRP A 101 9.88 0.84 -10.72
N GLU A 102 10.82 0.53 -11.58
CA GLU A 102 11.48 1.54 -12.44
C GLU A 102 10.45 2.36 -13.24
N GLY A 103 10.46 3.67 -13.05
CA GLY A 103 9.52 4.62 -13.66
C GLY A 103 8.19 4.80 -12.91
N TYR A 104 7.99 4.05 -11.79
CA TYR A 104 6.79 4.18 -10.96
C TYR A 104 7.15 4.33 -9.48
N GLU A 105 7.79 5.43 -9.13
CA GLU A 105 8.24 5.72 -7.74
C GLU A 105 7.41 6.82 -7.07
N LYS A 106 6.83 7.72 -7.86
CA LYS A 106 6.18 8.94 -7.36
C LYS A 106 4.92 8.65 -6.54
N ILE A 107 4.04 7.78 -7.05
CA ILE A 107 2.79 7.42 -6.35
C ILE A 107 3.09 6.59 -5.09
N PRO A 108 3.94 5.54 -5.14
CA PRO A 108 4.39 4.86 -3.93
C PRO A 108 4.98 5.80 -2.87
N ALA A 109 5.79 6.78 -3.27
CA ALA A 109 6.32 7.77 -2.33
C ALA A 109 5.22 8.61 -1.66
N TRP A 110 4.17 8.99 -2.38
CA TRP A 110 3.03 9.69 -1.80
C TRP A 110 2.22 8.80 -0.84
N ILE A 111 2.06 7.52 -1.16
CA ILE A 111 1.43 6.54 -0.27
C ILE A 111 2.24 6.39 1.02
N MET A 112 3.58 6.30 0.90
CA MET A 112 4.48 6.28 2.07
C MET A 112 4.35 7.53 2.94
N GLN A 113 4.22 8.72 2.34
CA GLN A 113 3.93 9.95 3.09
C GLN A 113 2.60 9.85 3.85
N GLY A 114 1.57 9.25 3.25
CA GLY A 114 0.31 8.97 3.93
C GLY A 114 0.46 8.05 5.15
N TYR A 115 1.29 7.02 5.06
CA TYR A 115 1.60 6.14 6.21
C TYR A 115 2.29 6.87 7.37
N CYS A 116 3.01 7.97 7.10
CA CYS A 116 3.63 8.77 8.16
C CYS A 116 2.61 9.38 9.13
N THR A 117 1.35 9.55 8.72
CA THR A 117 0.26 10.02 9.61
C THR A 117 0.11 9.07 10.82
N MET A 118 0.10 7.76 10.58
CA MET A 118 0.03 6.75 11.65
C MET A 118 1.24 6.83 12.58
N ALA A 119 2.44 7.06 12.04
CA ALA A 119 3.66 7.20 12.83
C ALA A 119 3.65 8.49 13.66
N LEU A 120 3.16 9.61 13.11
CA LEU A 120 2.99 10.87 13.81
C LEU A 120 2.00 10.72 14.98
N GLU A 121 0.82 10.20 14.74
CA GLU A 121 -0.19 9.97 15.77
C GLU A 121 0.33 9.03 16.87
N SER A 122 1.10 8.01 16.49
CA SER A 122 1.75 7.13 17.47
C SER A 122 2.73 7.88 18.34
N CYS A 123 3.53 8.79 17.77
CA CYS A 123 4.45 9.62 18.57
C CYS A 123 3.72 10.54 19.55
N GLU A 124 2.59 11.11 19.14
CA GLU A 124 1.79 12.02 19.97
C GLU A 124 1.07 11.28 21.11
N GLN A 125 0.66 10.04 20.88
CA GLN A 125 -0.11 9.24 21.84
C GLN A 125 0.77 8.43 22.81
N LEU A 126 2.01 8.15 22.44
CA LEU A 126 2.92 7.38 23.31
C LEU A 126 3.40 8.22 24.48
N PRO A 127 3.36 7.71 25.72
CA PRO A 127 3.81 8.44 26.92
C PRO A 127 5.33 8.64 26.94
N GLN A 128 6.07 7.84 26.20
CA GLN A 128 7.52 7.90 26.09
C GLN A 128 8.01 7.32 24.76
N LYS A 129 9.22 7.67 24.35
CA LYS A 129 9.85 7.13 23.14
C LYS A 129 9.96 5.59 23.23
N PRO A 130 9.54 4.84 22.22
CA PRO A 130 9.72 3.40 22.18
C PRO A 130 11.21 3.04 22.02
N THR A 131 11.62 1.92 22.58
CA THR A 131 12.97 1.36 22.37
C THR A 131 13.05 0.50 21.13
N HIS A 132 11.95 -0.17 20.77
CA HIS A 132 11.81 -1.08 19.67
C HIS A 132 10.45 -0.85 18.96
N ILE A 133 10.44 -1.01 17.65
CA ILE A 133 9.23 -0.96 16.82
C ILE A 133 9.19 -2.23 15.98
N PHE A 134 8.13 -3.01 16.12
CA PHE A 134 7.86 -4.19 15.31
C PHE A 134 6.95 -3.81 14.16
N LEU A 135 7.41 -4.01 12.93
CA LEU A 135 6.69 -3.62 11.72
C LEU A 135 6.51 -4.85 10.82
N GLN A 136 5.27 -5.14 10.47
CA GLN A 136 5.00 -6.14 9.46
C GLN A 136 5.40 -5.61 8.08
N ALA A 137 5.95 -6.48 7.25
CA ALA A 137 6.35 -6.18 5.89
C ALA A 137 5.77 -7.20 4.91
N GLY A 138 4.97 -6.74 3.97
CA GLY A 138 4.68 -7.38 2.69
C GLY A 138 5.59 -6.75 1.64
N VAL A 139 5.08 -5.78 0.87
CA VAL A 139 5.89 -4.99 -0.08
C VAL A 139 6.85 -3.98 0.60
N GLY A 140 6.72 -3.77 1.90
CA GLY A 140 7.65 -2.98 2.71
C GLY A 140 7.39 -1.49 2.78
N SER A 141 6.52 -0.91 1.96
CA SER A 141 6.31 0.54 1.88
C SER A 141 5.86 1.17 3.21
N MET A 142 4.92 0.53 3.92
CA MET A 142 4.48 0.99 5.23
C MET A 142 5.61 0.90 6.26
N ALA A 143 6.31 -0.23 6.31
CA ALA A 143 7.41 -0.42 7.25
C ALA A 143 8.55 0.59 7.01
N ALA A 144 8.90 0.84 5.75
CA ALA A 144 9.90 1.84 5.37
C ALA A 144 9.47 3.27 5.76
N ALA A 145 8.20 3.63 5.53
CA ALA A 145 7.67 4.94 5.89
C ALA A 145 7.73 5.20 7.40
N VAL A 146 7.28 4.23 8.21
CA VAL A 146 7.33 4.33 9.67
C VAL A 146 8.76 4.39 10.17
N ALA A 147 9.65 3.53 9.65
CA ALA A 147 11.07 3.53 10.02
C ALA A 147 11.74 4.87 9.70
N ALA A 148 11.49 5.42 8.50
CA ALA A 148 12.01 6.71 8.07
C ALA A 148 11.48 7.87 8.94
N PHE A 149 10.19 7.84 9.30
CA PHE A 149 9.59 8.83 10.18
C PHE A 149 10.30 8.85 11.54
N PHE A 150 10.43 7.70 12.20
CA PHE A 150 11.09 7.62 13.50
C PHE A 150 12.59 7.96 13.42
N ALA A 151 13.25 7.64 12.30
CA ALA A 151 14.63 8.07 12.06
C ALA A 151 14.73 9.59 11.91
N SER A 152 13.79 10.23 11.24
CA SER A 152 13.73 11.69 11.09
C SER A 152 13.51 12.40 12.43
N VAL A 153 12.63 11.86 13.28
CA VAL A 153 12.29 12.47 14.58
C VAL A 153 13.40 12.29 15.62
N TYR A 154 14.02 11.12 15.68
CA TYR A 154 14.94 10.76 16.77
C TYR A 154 16.41 10.64 16.36
N GLY A 155 16.73 10.75 15.04
CA GLY A 155 18.11 10.68 14.56
C GLY A 155 18.82 9.39 14.97
N GLU A 156 20.00 9.53 15.54
CA GLU A 156 20.80 8.40 16.06
C GLU A 156 20.16 7.69 17.27
N ASN A 157 19.32 8.41 18.00
CA ASN A 157 18.57 7.84 19.14
C ASN A 157 17.26 7.17 18.72
N ARG A 158 17.06 6.86 17.44
CA ARG A 158 15.85 6.21 16.94
C ARG A 158 15.64 4.84 17.57
N PRO A 159 14.40 4.38 17.68
CA PRO A 159 14.09 3.02 18.09
C PRO A 159 14.72 1.98 17.15
N LYS A 160 15.01 0.80 17.66
CA LYS A 160 15.36 -0.34 16.81
C LYS A 160 14.12 -0.79 16.05
N VAL A 161 14.22 -0.90 14.74
CA VAL A 161 13.16 -1.44 13.88
C VAL A 161 13.38 -2.93 13.69
N ILE A 162 12.32 -3.71 13.91
CA ILE A 162 12.28 -5.15 13.71
C ILE A 162 11.20 -5.44 12.69
N LEU A 163 11.62 -5.91 11.50
CA LEU A 163 10.70 -6.34 10.47
C LEU A 163 10.18 -7.73 10.78
N VAL A 164 8.89 -7.94 10.53
CA VAL A 164 8.19 -9.21 10.72
C VAL A 164 7.59 -9.64 9.39
N GLU A 165 8.03 -10.79 8.90
CA GLU A 165 7.60 -11.39 7.65
C GLU A 165 7.10 -12.82 7.85
N PRO A 166 6.22 -13.33 6.97
CA PRO A 166 5.90 -14.75 6.93
C PRO A 166 7.09 -15.59 6.48
N ASN A 167 7.28 -16.76 7.05
CA ASN A 167 8.39 -17.66 6.65
C ASN A 167 8.34 -18.09 5.17
N ASN A 168 7.16 -18.06 4.54
CA ASN A 168 6.98 -18.42 3.14
C ASN A 168 7.00 -17.22 2.18
N ALA A 169 7.21 -15.99 2.71
CA ALA A 169 7.31 -14.75 1.95
C ALA A 169 8.31 -13.81 2.64
N ASP A 170 9.55 -14.29 2.79
CA ASP A 170 10.62 -13.70 3.61
C ASP A 170 11.68 -12.97 2.75
N CYS A 171 11.23 -12.18 1.77
CA CYS A 171 12.12 -11.50 0.82
C CYS A 171 13.09 -10.50 1.50
N PHE A 172 12.66 -9.77 2.52
CA PHE A 172 13.55 -8.86 3.26
C PHE A 172 14.61 -9.62 4.06
N TYR A 173 14.25 -10.72 4.71
CA TYR A 173 15.19 -11.55 5.44
C TYR A 173 16.23 -12.17 4.50
N ARG A 174 15.82 -12.69 3.34
CA ARG A 174 16.74 -13.25 2.33
C ARG A 174 17.68 -12.20 1.80
N THR A 175 17.16 -11.02 1.44
CA THR A 175 17.95 -9.88 0.98
C THR A 175 18.97 -9.45 2.04
N ALA A 176 18.55 -9.26 3.28
CA ALA A 176 19.45 -8.88 4.38
C ALA A 176 20.51 -9.95 4.69
N ARG A 177 20.14 -11.23 4.57
CA ARG A 177 21.06 -12.36 4.84
C ARG A 177 22.08 -12.55 3.73
N ALA A 178 21.71 -12.29 2.49
CA ALA A 178 22.62 -12.42 1.33
C ALA A 178 23.73 -11.37 1.36
N ASP A 179 23.43 -10.16 1.85
CA ASP A 179 24.37 -9.03 2.00
C ASP A 179 25.22 -8.77 0.74
N ASP A 180 24.59 -8.97 -0.43
CA ASP A 180 25.25 -8.84 -1.75
C ASP A 180 24.82 -7.57 -2.51
N GLY A 181 23.99 -6.72 -1.87
CA GLY A 181 23.46 -5.48 -2.42
C GLY A 181 22.36 -5.69 -3.47
N THR A 182 21.84 -6.90 -3.63
CA THR A 182 20.73 -7.20 -4.54
C THR A 182 19.45 -7.56 -3.78
N LEU A 183 18.29 -7.34 -4.42
CA LEU A 183 17.00 -7.77 -3.88
C LEU A 183 16.77 -9.25 -4.20
N HIS A 184 16.37 -10.00 -3.18
CA HIS A 184 16.07 -11.43 -3.29
C HIS A 184 14.56 -11.64 -3.20
N THR A 185 13.98 -12.18 -4.27
CA THR A 185 12.55 -12.48 -4.36
C THR A 185 12.21 -13.86 -3.82
N VAL A 186 10.95 -14.06 -3.46
CA VAL A 186 10.38 -15.35 -3.09
C VAL A 186 9.33 -15.74 -4.12
N THR A 187 9.37 -16.98 -4.55
CA THR A 187 8.41 -17.53 -5.52
C THR A 187 7.62 -18.69 -4.89
N GLY A 188 6.46 -19.00 -5.44
CA GLY A 188 5.61 -20.10 -4.98
C GLY A 188 4.24 -19.63 -4.54
N ASP A 189 3.55 -20.45 -3.77
CA ASP A 189 2.19 -20.16 -3.30
C ASP A 189 2.14 -19.17 -2.12
N MET A 190 3.26 -18.96 -1.43
CA MET A 190 3.44 -18.03 -0.31
C MET A 190 2.36 -18.17 0.77
N GLN A 191 1.82 -19.39 0.97
CA GLN A 191 0.75 -19.64 1.94
C GLN A 191 1.13 -19.23 3.35
N THR A 192 0.32 -18.39 3.95
CA THR A 192 0.47 -17.89 5.31
C THR A 192 -0.87 -17.44 5.89
N ILE A 193 -1.02 -17.55 7.22
CA ILE A 193 -2.16 -16.94 7.93
C ILE A 193 -2.12 -15.41 7.88
N MET A 194 -0.94 -14.83 7.57
CA MET A 194 -0.72 -13.39 7.39
C MET A 194 -0.91 -13.01 5.91
N ALA A 195 -2.08 -13.31 5.35
CA ALA A 195 -2.36 -13.20 3.91
C ALA A 195 -1.98 -11.84 3.30
N GLY A 196 -2.17 -10.73 4.03
CA GLY A 196 -1.79 -9.39 3.58
C GLY A 196 -0.27 -9.13 3.52
N LEU A 197 0.57 -10.12 3.90
CA LEU A 197 2.02 -10.05 3.81
C LEU A 197 2.58 -11.07 2.80
N ALA A 198 1.73 -11.78 2.07
CA ALA A 198 2.12 -12.79 1.09
C ALA A 198 2.60 -12.15 -0.23
N CYS A 199 3.70 -11.42 -0.17
CA CYS A 199 4.34 -10.75 -1.29
C CYS A 199 5.73 -11.34 -1.52
N GLY A 200 6.08 -11.58 -2.79
CA GLY A 200 7.35 -12.22 -3.19
C GLY A 200 8.41 -11.24 -3.67
N GLU A 201 8.03 -10.03 -4.02
CA GLU A 201 8.88 -8.99 -4.62
C GLU A 201 8.68 -7.65 -3.90
#